data_b1108bd7ffc4ac6bcdce8aeb9ed61744
#
_entry.id   b1108bd7ffc4ac6bcdce8aeb9ed61744
#
_cell.length_a   1.000
_cell.length_b   1.000
_cell.length_c   1.000
_cell.angle_alpha   90.00
_cell.angle_beta   90.00
_cell.angle_gamma   90.00
#
_symmetry.space_group_name_H-M   'P 1'
#
loop_
_entity.id
_entity.type
_entity.pdbx_description
1 polymer ?
#
loop_
_entity_poly.entity_id
_entity_poly.type
_entity_poly.pdbx_seq_one_letter_code
_entity_poly.pdbx_strand_id
1 'polypeptide(L)'
;MPTDPPSSPPEVRLRDLSAGTSPVEVVGRVVTVERREVTRRSDGSRRPLLSGLLSDGTGTVRFTWWDPPREGIDRGTVVRAVGAEVREFRGRSELTFSWKTRVGPASEAELPRVPPEEVPARTVRELAAPDEGFRLDARVVRVAERSVTVGEERRAVHEGLLADATGAIEFSSWSDFQLKPGEAVRLIGGYVRSFRGRPQLVLDERVTVTRISGEGLPEPAALLRAAPRPIAKVEDEGGGAAISVEGIVVGLMPPSGLVYRCPTCHRTVTAGICKLHGSVEGQPDLRARIVLDDGTGAVTVNAGRGDTERLWGLTLADVRARLREQPDPSVLEEALAEALLGRRLRVRGAGTKDEFGVTIQPDEIETVEIDLDALAAELGARLGTGGR
;
A
#
# COMPACT_ATOMS: atom_id res chain seq x y z
N MET A 1 50.97 23.45 26.76
CA MET A 1 49.93 23.87 25.82
C MET A 1 48.69 23.11 26.17
N PRO A 2 47.60 23.74 26.65
CA PRO A 2 46.35 23.04 26.85
C PRO A 2 45.77 22.73 25.45
N THR A 3 45.57 21.47 25.17
CA THR A 3 44.80 21.03 23.99
C THR A 3 43.34 21.41 24.20
N ASP A 4 42.82 22.30 23.34
CA ASP A 4 41.39 22.57 23.29
C ASP A 4 40.61 21.27 23.25
N PRO A 5 39.48 21.15 23.99
CA PRO A 5 38.62 19.97 23.87
C PRO A 5 38.13 19.86 22.42
N PRO A 6 38.03 18.64 21.87
CA PRO A 6 37.58 18.47 20.51
C PRO A 6 36.22 19.14 20.37
N SER A 7 36.11 20.09 19.45
CA SER A 7 34.85 20.77 19.14
C SER A 7 33.78 19.74 18.81
N SER A 8 32.59 19.87 19.40
CA SER A 8 31.47 19.03 19.06
C SER A 8 31.25 19.06 17.53
N PRO A 9 30.93 17.92 16.92
CA PRO A 9 30.63 17.90 15.50
C PRO A 9 29.46 18.83 15.16
N PRO A 10 29.47 19.45 13.99
CA PRO A 10 28.41 20.39 13.60
C PRO A 10 27.05 19.67 13.55
N GLU A 11 26.02 20.31 14.10
CA GLU A 11 24.64 19.89 13.93
C GLU A 11 24.17 20.23 12.50
N VAL A 12 23.70 19.22 11.76
CA VAL A 12 23.35 19.34 10.34
C VAL A 12 21.93 18.84 10.12
N ARG A 13 21.14 19.57 9.33
CA ARG A 13 19.82 19.12 8.89
C ARG A 13 19.95 17.97 7.90
N LEU A 14 19.01 17.01 7.94
CA LEU A 14 19.11 15.82 7.09
C LEU A 14 19.08 16.13 5.59
N ARG A 15 18.38 17.19 5.17
CA ARG A 15 18.39 17.64 3.76
C ARG A 15 19.74 18.16 3.27
N ASP A 16 20.58 18.65 4.20
CA ASP A 16 21.86 19.30 3.87
C ASP A 16 23.04 18.31 3.98
N LEU A 17 22.78 17.04 4.29
CA LEU A 17 23.79 16.01 4.37
C LEU A 17 24.43 15.75 3.01
N SER A 18 25.74 15.86 2.96
CA SER A 18 26.54 15.52 1.79
C SER A 18 27.66 14.56 2.16
N ALA A 19 28.00 13.63 1.26
CA ALA A 19 29.11 12.74 1.44
C ALA A 19 30.41 13.52 1.66
N GLY A 20 31.19 13.11 2.66
CA GLY A 20 32.42 13.79 3.05
C GLY A 20 32.27 14.80 4.21
N THR A 21 31.04 15.16 4.59
CA THR A 21 30.78 15.95 5.79
C THR A 21 30.73 15.01 7.00
N SER A 22 31.86 14.70 7.61
CA SER A 22 31.93 13.76 8.75
C SER A 22 33.00 14.16 9.73
N PRO A 23 32.81 13.98 11.05
CA PRO A 23 31.58 13.51 11.70
C PRO A 23 30.51 14.61 11.82
N VAL A 24 29.24 14.23 11.85
CA VAL A 24 28.11 15.14 12.04
C VAL A 24 27.31 14.80 13.31
N GLU A 25 26.56 15.80 13.77
CA GLU A 25 25.50 15.62 14.75
C GLU A 25 24.15 15.82 14.05
N VAL A 26 23.21 14.89 14.26
CA VAL A 26 21.87 14.95 13.70
C VAL A 26 20.82 14.62 14.75
N VAL A 27 19.69 15.29 14.66
CA VAL A 27 18.48 14.93 15.42
C VAL A 27 17.41 14.53 14.44
N GLY A 28 16.77 13.41 14.69
CA GLY A 28 15.74 12.92 13.78
C GLY A 28 14.83 11.89 14.43
N ARG A 29 13.65 11.71 13.82
CA ARG A 29 12.68 10.70 14.19
C ARG A 29 12.97 9.42 13.42
N VAL A 30 12.90 8.29 14.10
CA VAL A 30 13.02 6.96 13.48
C VAL A 30 11.72 6.63 12.75
N VAL A 31 11.76 6.65 11.43
CA VAL A 31 10.62 6.37 10.53
C VAL A 31 10.41 4.89 10.35
N THR A 32 11.48 4.20 10.03
CA THR A 32 11.53 2.75 9.92
C THR A 32 12.76 2.23 10.63
N VAL A 33 12.66 1.02 11.16
CA VAL A 33 13.80 0.33 11.76
C VAL A 33 13.64 -1.17 11.57
N GLU A 34 14.73 -1.81 11.17
CA GLU A 34 14.83 -3.25 10.98
C GLU A 34 16.14 -3.75 11.61
N ARG A 35 16.03 -4.79 12.43
CA ARG A 35 17.18 -5.48 13.00
C ARG A 35 17.43 -6.78 12.25
N ARG A 36 18.65 -6.99 11.80
CA ARG A 36 19.08 -8.22 11.12
C ARG A 36 20.49 -8.61 11.52
N GLU A 37 20.85 -9.84 11.29
CA GLU A 37 22.23 -10.32 11.40
C GLU A 37 22.88 -10.38 10.01
N VAL A 38 24.08 -9.88 9.90
CA VAL A 38 24.86 -9.89 8.66
C VAL A 38 26.12 -10.71 8.86
N THR A 39 26.36 -11.68 7.98
CA THR A 39 27.57 -12.48 8.00
C THR A 39 28.69 -11.71 7.30
N ARG A 40 29.78 -11.51 8.01
CA ARG A 40 30.99 -10.84 7.51
C ARG A 40 31.75 -11.77 6.54
N ARG A 41 32.01 -11.27 5.35
CA ARG A 41 32.68 -12.07 4.31
C ARG A 41 34.14 -12.44 4.66
N SER A 42 34.80 -11.64 5.51
CA SER A 42 36.23 -11.79 5.84
C SER A 42 36.51 -12.92 6.83
N ASP A 43 35.59 -13.21 7.76
CA ASP A 43 35.83 -14.13 8.89
C ASP A 43 34.61 -15.01 9.22
N GLY A 44 33.52 -14.90 8.46
CA GLY A 44 32.29 -15.67 8.69
C GLY A 44 31.51 -15.28 9.96
N SER A 45 31.97 -14.28 10.71
CA SER A 45 31.30 -13.83 11.95
C SER A 45 29.94 -13.18 11.65
N ARG A 46 28.95 -13.43 12.52
CA ARG A 46 27.66 -12.77 12.47
C ARG A 46 27.69 -11.50 13.32
N ARG A 47 27.25 -10.39 12.74
CA ARG A 47 27.13 -9.11 13.44
C ARG A 47 25.72 -8.57 13.38
N PRO A 48 25.20 -8.05 14.48
CA PRO A 48 23.92 -7.36 14.47
C PRO A 48 24.04 -6.05 13.70
N LEU A 49 23.06 -5.79 12.84
CA LEU A 49 22.89 -4.56 12.09
C LEU A 49 21.49 -4.03 12.33
N LEU A 50 21.39 -2.77 12.71
CA LEU A 50 20.16 -2.01 12.69
C LEU A 50 20.19 -1.09 11.47
N SER A 51 19.15 -1.08 10.69
CA SER A 51 19.03 -0.18 9.54
C SER A 51 17.62 0.39 9.46
N GLY A 52 17.50 1.59 8.92
CA GLY A 52 16.21 2.24 8.82
C GLY A 52 16.28 3.60 8.16
N LEU A 53 15.25 4.39 8.41
CA LEU A 53 15.12 5.77 7.96
C LEU A 53 15.00 6.70 9.16
N LEU A 54 15.67 7.82 9.08
CA LEU A 54 15.62 8.93 10.02
C LEU A 54 15.07 10.16 9.30
N SER A 55 14.13 10.89 9.91
CA SER A 55 13.56 12.13 9.37
C SER A 55 13.60 13.24 10.42
N ASP A 56 13.94 14.43 10.01
CA ASP A 56 13.93 15.63 10.85
C ASP A 56 12.89 16.68 10.39
N GLY A 57 12.04 16.31 9.42
CA GLY A 57 11.10 17.21 8.78
C GLY A 57 11.69 18.02 7.63
N THR A 58 13.02 18.20 7.56
CA THR A 58 13.68 18.84 6.41
C THR A 58 13.97 17.83 5.30
N GLY A 59 14.21 16.57 5.68
CA GLY A 59 14.51 15.47 4.77
C GLY A 59 14.45 14.13 5.48
N THR A 60 14.59 13.08 4.69
CA THR A 60 14.66 11.70 5.17
C THR A 60 15.92 11.05 4.65
N VAL A 61 16.68 10.41 5.53
CA VAL A 61 17.94 9.77 5.20
C VAL A 61 17.98 8.35 5.74
N ARG A 62 18.58 7.45 4.98
CA ARG A 62 18.86 6.10 5.45
C ARG A 62 19.97 6.11 6.49
N PHE A 63 19.82 5.26 7.53
CA PHE A 63 20.90 5.00 8.47
C PHE A 63 21.22 3.50 8.55
N THR A 64 22.47 3.19 8.84
CA THR A 64 22.95 1.89 9.22
C THR A 64 23.73 1.99 10.52
N TRP A 65 23.43 1.10 11.48
CA TRP A 65 24.08 1.04 12.78
C TRP A 65 24.67 -0.34 13.00
N TRP A 66 25.98 -0.40 12.98
CA TRP A 66 26.72 -1.63 13.20
C TRP A 66 26.93 -1.87 14.70
N ASP A 67 26.70 -3.11 15.14
CA ASP A 67 26.79 -3.53 16.54
C ASP A 67 25.96 -2.63 17.49
N PRO A 68 24.66 -2.39 17.22
CA PRO A 68 23.84 -1.56 18.08
C PRO A 68 23.63 -2.22 19.45
N PRO A 69 23.43 -1.43 20.52
CA PRO A 69 23.08 -1.94 21.83
C PRO A 69 21.78 -2.76 21.78
N ARG A 70 21.55 -3.62 22.82
CA ARG A 70 20.36 -4.51 22.82
C ARG A 70 19.05 -3.76 22.83
N GLU A 71 18.98 -2.64 23.55
CA GLU A 71 17.79 -1.79 23.64
C GLU A 71 17.48 -1.09 22.33
N GLY A 72 18.51 -0.80 21.52
CA GLY A 72 18.34 -0.20 20.18
C GLY A 72 17.56 1.11 20.20
N ILE A 73 16.89 1.38 19.10
CA ILE A 73 15.94 2.49 18.92
C ILE A 73 14.67 1.94 18.29
N ASP A 74 13.54 2.49 18.67
CA ASP A 74 12.23 2.08 18.18
C ASP A 74 11.67 3.08 17.16
N ARG A 75 10.78 2.58 16.33
CA ARG A 75 10.05 3.42 15.39
C ARG A 75 9.25 4.48 16.14
N GLY A 76 9.26 5.72 15.61
CA GLY A 76 8.56 6.88 16.18
C GLY A 76 9.36 7.63 17.24
N THR A 77 10.45 7.07 17.79
CA THR A 77 11.30 7.78 18.75
C THR A 77 12.13 8.87 18.07
N VAL A 78 12.33 9.97 18.76
CA VAL A 78 13.29 11.02 18.34
C VAL A 78 14.63 10.70 18.97
N VAL A 79 15.67 10.70 18.15
CA VAL A 79 17.03 10.38 18.57
C VAL A 79 18.00 11.46 18.15
N ARG A 80 19.01 11.67 18.99
CA ARG A 80 20.18 12.49 18.68
C ARG A 80 21.37 11.55 18.44
N ALA A 81 22.00 11.67 17.29
CA ALA A 81 23.19 10.92 16.93
C ALA A 81 24.36 11.86 16.74
N VAL A 82 25.35 11.76 17.65
CA VAL A 82 26.57 12.59 17.67
C VAL A 82 27.75 11.76 17.16
N GLY A 83 28.47 12.30 16.17
CA GLY A 83 29.62 11.64 15.57
C GLY A 83 29.24 10.60 14.51
N ALA A 84 28.10 10.81 13.84
CA ALA A 84 27.69 9.98 12.71
C ALA A 84 28.56 10.26 11.49
N GLU A 85 28.83 9.19 10.71
CA GLU A 85 29.54 9.31 9.43
C GLU A 85 28.53 9.41 8.29
N VAL A 86 28.76 10.35 7.35
CA VAL A 86 27.97 10.49 6.13
C VAL A 86 28.69 9.76 5.00
N ARG A 87 28.04 8.78 4.40
CA ARG A 87 28.58 8.03 3.26
C ARG A 87 27.65 8.16 2.07
N GLU A 88 28.18 7.99 0.88
CA GLU A 88 27.38 7.87 -0.32
C GLU A 88 27.08 6.39 -0.60
N PHE A 89 25.83 6.08 -0.80
CA PHE A 89 25.36 4.78 -1.25
C PHE A 89 24.35 4.92 -2.39
N ARG A 90 24.73 4.42 -3.57
CA ARG A 90 23.91 4.50 -4.79
C ARG A 90 23.47 5.94 -5.15
N GLY A 91 24.39 6.90 -5.01
CA GLY A 91 24.14 8.32 -5.33
C GLY A 91 23.30 9.08 -4.28
N ARG A 92 23.11 8.49 -3.08
CA ARG A 92 22.39 9.14 -1.97
C ARG A 92 23.24 9.14 -0.71
N SER A 93 23.11 10.21 0.08
CA SER A 93 23.73 10.27 1.40
C SER A 93 23.07 9.27 2.35
N GLU A 94 23.90 8.53 3.10
CA GLU A 94 23.49 7.56 4.13
C GLU A 94 24.28 7.86 5.41
N LEU A 95 23.59 7.80 6.56
CA LEU A 95 24.25 7.90 7.87
C LEU A 95 24.76 6.51 8.30
N THR A 96 25.98 6.46 8.73
CA THR A 96 26.57 5.26 9.35
C THR A 96 26.86 5.52 10.82
N PHE A 97 26.21 4.76 11.69
CA PHE A 97 26.48 4.76 13.12
C PHE A 97 27.45 3.64 13.46
N SER A 98 28.51 3.97 14.15
CA SER A 98 29.56 3.06 14.58
C SER A 98 29.73 3.11 16.09
N TRP A 99 30.69 2.38 16.63
CA TRP A 99 31.05 2.46 18.04
C TRP A 99 31.49 3.87 18.50
N LYS A 100 31.84 4.78 17.56
CA LYS A 100 32.16 6.18 17.83
C LYS A 100 30.94 7.07 17.90
N THR A 101 29.80 6.62 17.37
CA THR A 101 28.58 7.40 17.32
C THR A 101 27.81 7.22 18.63
N ARG A 102 27.52 8.33 19.31
CA ARG A 102 26.64 8.33 20.48
C ARG A 102 25.22 8.59 20.04
N VAL A 103 24.36 7.59 20.19
CA VAL A 103 22.94 7.68 19.89
C VAL A 103 22.16 7.65 21.19
N GLY A 104 21.34 8.65 21.41
CA GLY A 104 20.52 8.78 22.62
C GLY A 104 19.13 9.36 22.32
N PRO A 105 18.21 9.29 23.27
CA PRO A 105 16.89 9.89 23.12
C PRO A 105 17.00 11.41 23.00
N ALA A 106 16.14 12.00 22.17
CA ALA A 106 15.96 13.45 22.06
C ALA A 106 14.47 13.79 22.14
N SER A 107 14.16 15.05 22.39
CA SER A 107 12.77 15.51 22.45
C SER A 107 12.29 16.02 21.10
N GLU A 108 10.97 16.05 20.91
CA GLU A 108 10.30 16.65 19.75
C GLU A 108 10.73 18.12 19.53
N ALA A 109 11.00 18.83 20.62
CA ALA A 109 11.40 20.25 20.57
C ALA A 109 12.79 20.47 19.97
N GLU A 110 13.59 19.42 19.89
CA GLU A 110 14.94 19.44 19.31
C GLU A 110 14.95 19.20 17.80
N LEU A 111 13.83 18.74 17.24
CA LEU A 111 13.69 18.63 15.79
C LEU A 111 13.66 20.01 15.14
N PRO A 112 14.31 20.18 13.97
CA PRO A 112 14.24 21.42 13.23
C PRO A 112 12.80 21.86 12.99
N ARG A 113 12.49 23.13 13.27
CA ARG A 113 11.20 23.70 12.88
C ARG A 113 11.27 24.03 11.40
N VAL A 114 10.50 23.29 10.61
CA VAL A 114 10.35 23.53 9.17
C VAL A 114 9.05 24.27 8.96
N PRO A 115 9.10 25.52 8.45
CA PRO A 115 7.88 26.21 8.06
C PRO A 115 7.09 25.37 7.04
N PRO A 116 5.75 25.37 7.09
CA PRO A 116 4.91 24.58 6.18
C PRO A 116 5.22 24.83 4.69
N GLU A 117 5.65 26.02 4.33
CA GLU A 117 6.04 26.42 2.98
C GLU A 117 7.37 25.80 2.51
N GLU A 118 8.24 25.46 3.44
CA GLU A 118 9.54 24.82 3.15
C GLU A 118 9.44 23.29 3.07
N VAL A 119 8.33 22.71 3.54
CA VAL A 119 8.11 21.25 3.43
C VAL A 119 7.90 20.89 1.96
N PRO A 120 8.69 19.95 1.40
CA PRO A 120 8.61 19.59 -0.01
C PRO A 120 7.19 19.19 -0.41
N ALA A 121 6.63 19.85 -1.42
CA ALA A 121 5.37 19.38 -2.02
C ALA A 121 5.62 18.09 -2.79
N ARG A 122 4.70 17.13 -2.65
CA ARG A 122 4.65 15.89 -3.42
C ARG A 122 3.29 15.73 -4.06
N THR A 123 3.30 15.13 -5.23
CA THR A 123 2.09 14.60 -5.86
C THR A 123 1.92 13.14 -5.48
N VAL A 124 0.70 12.62 -5.61
CA VAL A 124 0.43 11.19 -5.32
C VAL A 124 1.34 10.27 -6.13
N ARG A 125 1.63 10.60 -7.39
CA ARG A 125 2.51 9.79 -8.25
C ARG A 125 3.95 9.73 -7.76
N GLU A 126 4.43 10.76 -7.08
CA GLU A 126 5.79 10.81 -6.55
C GLU A 126 5.95 10.06 -5.22
N LEU A 127 4.82 9.75 -4.55
CA LEU A 127 4.86 9.04 -3.28
C LEU A 127 5.23 7.57 -3.49
N ALA A 128 6.34 7.16 -2.94
CA ALA A 128 6.83 5.78 -2.94
C ALA A 128 7.14 5.33 -1.53
N ALA A 129 6.99 4.04 -1.24
CA ALA A 129 7.33 3.50 0.07
C ALA A 129 8.82 3.07 0.11
N PRO A 130 9.58 3.48 1.15
CA PRO A 130 9.23 4.37 2.24
C PRO A 130 9.50 5.85 1.90
N ASP A 131 8.61 6.75 2.31
CA ASP A 131 8.76 8.21 2.18
C ASP A 131 8.15 8.92 3.39
N GLU A 132 8.67 10.10 3.75
CA GLU A 132 8.18 10.93 4.86
C GLU A 132 8.65 12.38 4.69
N GLY A 133 8.06 13.31 5.44
CA GLY A 133 8.50 14.71 5.47
C GLY A 133 8.09 15.48 4.22
N PHE A 134 6.86 15.28 3.76
CA PHE A 134 6.29 15.96 2.59
C PHE A 134 4.99 16.68 2.91
N ARG A 135 4.60 17.54 1.99
CA ARG A 135 3.28 18.17 1.91
C ARG A 135 2.53 17.57 0.72
N LEU A 136 1.29 17.15 0.95
CA LEU A 136 0.38 16.65 -0.08
C LEU A 136 -0.91 17.46 -0.09
N ASP A 137 -1.27 18.03 -1.23
CA ASP A 137 -2.59 18.59 -1.48
C ASP A 137 -3.42 17.55 -2.20
N ALA A 138 -4.52 17.13 -1.61
CA ALA A 138 -5.34 16.05 -2.15
C ALA A 138 -6.82 16.23 -1.83
N ARG A 139 -7.68 15.60 -2.62
CA ARG A 139 -9.10 15.47 -2.33
C ARG A 139 -9.38 14.14 -1.66
N VAL A 140 -10.22 14.17 -0.64
CA VAL A 140 -10.73 12.96 0.00
C VAL A 140 -11.78 12.34 -0.91
N VAL A 141 -11.51 11.15 -1.43
CA VAL A 141 -12.42 10.43 -2.33
C VAL A 141 -13.39 9.58 -1.54
N ARG A 142 -12.90 8.86 -0.56
CA ARG A 142 -13.69 8.06 0.37
C ARG A 142 -13.02 7.98 1.74
N VAL A 143 -13.83 7.77 2.76
CA VAL A 143 -13.41 7.48 4.14
C VAL A 143 -14.36 6.43 4.71
N ALA A 144 -13.81 5.48 5.42
CA ALA A 144 -14.55 4.50 6.21
C ALA A 144 -13.86 4.29 7.55
N GLU A 145 -14.65 4.08 8.58
CA GLU A 145 -14.16 3.64 9.88
C GLU A 145 -14.28 2.12 9.98
N ARG A 146 -13.23 1.48 10.46
CA ARG A 146 -13.22 0.05 10.73
C ARG A 146 -12.62 -0.24 12.10
N SER A 147 -13.25 -1.13 12.85
CA SER A 147 -12.66 -1.64 14.09
C SER A 147 -11.70 -2.78 13.79
N VAL A 148 -10.49 -2.69 14.31
CA VAL A 148 -9.48 -3.75 14.26
C VAL A 148 -9.07 -4.12 15.68
N THR A 149 -8.75 -5.40 15.88
CA THR A 149 -8.23 -5.89 17.16
C THR A 149 -6.70 -5.85 17.11
N VAL A 150 -6.09 -5.12 18.02
CA VAL A 150 -4.63 -5.04 18.20
C VAL A 150 -4.31 -5.57 19.59
N GLY A 151 -3.73 -6.77 19.66
CA GLY A 151 -3.63 -7.50 20.93
C GLY A 151 -5.03 -7.88 21.43
N GLU A 152 -5.38 -7.42 22.62
CA GLU A 152 -6.71 -7.63 23.24
C GLU A 152 -7.66 -6.43 23.10
N GLU A 153 -7.20 -5.31 22.56
CA GLU A 153 -7.97 -4.07 22.43
C GLU A 153 -8.59 -3.90 21.04
N ARG A 154 -9.84 -3.46 21.03
CA ARG A 154 -10.49 -2.97 19.80
C ARG A 154 -10.15 -1.49 19.62
N ARG A 155 -9.62 -1.15 18.44
CA ARG A 155 -9.31 0.23 18.07
C ARG A 155 -9.96 0.59 16.73
N ALA A 156 -10.45 1.82 16.64
CA ALA A 156 -10.93 2.37 15.39
C ALA A 156 -9.74 2.70 14.47
N VAL A 157 -9.87 2.36 13.21
CA VAL A 157 -8.96 2.76 12.12
C VAL A 157 -9.78 3.45 11.05
N HIS A 158 -9.39 4.66 10.69
CA HIS A 158 -9.95 5.40 9.58
C HIS A 158 -9.14 5.07 8.32
N GLU A 159 -9.79 4.49 7.34
CA GLU A 159 -9.17 4.10 6.07
C GLU A 159 -9.88 4.81 4.93
N GLY A 160 -9.18 5.10 3.85
CA GLY A 160 -9.81 5.76 2.73
C GLY A 160 -8.90 5.93 1.52
N LEU A 161 -9.33 6.80 0.63
CA LEU A 161 -8.65 7.12 -0.60
C LEU A 161 -8.50 8.63 -0.72
N LEU A 162 -7.31 9.08 -0.99
CA LEU A 162 -6.96 10.46 -1.34
C LEU A 162 -6.51 10.51 -2.79
N ALA A 163 -6.79 11.61 -3.48
CA ALA A 163 -6.39 11.79 -4.86
C ALA A 163 -5.99 13.23 -5.17
N ASP A 164 -5.04 13.36 -6.09
CA ASP A 164 -4.70 14.58 -6.79
C ASP A 164 -4.83 14.39 -8.31
N ALA A 165 -4.41 15.36 -9.11
CA ALA A 165 -4.46 15.27 -10.58
C ALA A 165 -3.54 14.16 -11.15
N THR A 166 -2.62 13.61 -10.37
CA THR A 166 -1.62 12.62 -10.83
C THR A 166 -1.99 11.19 -10.51
N GLY A 167 -2.91 10.97 -9.54
CA GLY A 167 -3.33 9.63 -9.15
C GLY A 167 -4.11 9.59 -7.83
N ALA A 168 -4.26 8.38 -7.29
CA ALA A 168 -4.90 8.14 -6.02
C ALA A 168 -4.03 7.25 -5.13
N ILE A 169 -4.10 7.46 -3.80
CA ILE A 169 -3.37 6.70 -2.79
C ILE A 169 -4.30 6.32 -1.64
N GLU A 170 -4.22 5.06 -1.21
CA GLU A 170 -4.91 4.64 0.01
C GLU A 170 -4.25 5.26 1.24
N PHE A 171 -5.08 5.65 2.21
CA PHE A 171 -4.56 6.07 3.50
C PHE A 171 -5.14 5.25 4.65
N SER A 172 -4.42 5.22 5.76
CA SER A 172 -4.91 4.71 7.04
C SER A 172 -4.50 5.65 8.18
N SER A 173 -5.37 5.79 9.18
CA SER A 173 -5.12 6.60 10.37
C SER A 173 -5.69 5.95 11.62
N TRP A 174 -4.94 6.04 12.72
CA TRP A 174 -5.43 5.69 14.06
C TRP A 174 -6.08 6.89 14.76
N SER A 175 -5.90 8.10 14.21
CA SER A 175 -6.49 9.34 14.70
C SER A 175 -7.65 9.75 13.80
N ASP A 176 -8.73 10.26 14.39
CA ASP A 176 -9.84 10.81 13.63
C ASP A 176 -9.56 12.27 13.25
N PHE A 177 -9.20 12.49 12.00
CA PHE A 177 -9.03 13.84 11.42
C PHE A 177 -10.35 14.42 10.89
N GLN A 178 -11.48 13.73 11.12
CA GLN A 178 -12.81 14.13 10.67
C GLN A 178 -12.87 14.43 9.15
N LEU A 179 -12.12 13.65 8.37
CA LEU A 179 -12.10 13.78 6.92
C LEU A 179 -13.44 13.36 6.34
N LYS A 180 -13.94 14.11 5.35
CA LYS A 180 -15.21 13.81 4.66
C LYS A 180 -14.97 13.67 3.16
N PRO A 181 -15.67 12.73 2.48
CA PRO A 181 -15.63 12.64 1.03
C PRO A 181 -15.97 13.98 0.37
N GLY A 182 -15.19 14.37 -0.63
CA GLY A 182 -15.32 15.64 -1.33
C GLY A 182 -14.47 16.79 -0.78
N GLU A 183 -14.01 16.72 0.47
CA GLU A 183 -13.13 17.75 1.04
C GLU A 183 -11.77 17.76 0.33
N ALA A 184 -11.25 18.95 0.08
CA ALA A 184 -9.87 19.18 -0.33
C ALA A 184 -9.03 19.52 0.89
N VAL A 185 -7.91 18.81 1.04
CA VAL A 185 -7.05 18.92 2.21
C VAL A 185 -5.60 19.08 1.82
N ARG A 186 -4.89 19.86 2.62
CA ARG A 186 -3.42 19.89 2.66
C ARG A 186 -2.97 19.09 3.86
N LEU A 187 -2.18 18.08 3.60
CA LEU A 187 -1.55 17.23 4.61
C LEU A 187 -0.07 17.59 4.71
N ILE A 188 0.41 17.81 5.92
CA ILE A 188 1.83 18.01 6.21
C ILE A 188 2.24 16.97 7.23
N GLY A 189 3.24 16.18 6.89
CA GLY A 189 3.66 15.01 7.69
C GLY A 189 2.97 13.72 7.27
N GLY A 190 3.00 12.72 8.17
CA GLY A 190 2.65 11.36 7.79
C GLY A 190 3.80 10.64 7.08
N TYR A 191 3.58 9.41 6.72
CA TYR A 191 4.59 8.61 6.03
C TYR A 191 3.96 7.58 5.09
N VAL A 192 4.71 7.21 4.06
CA VAL A 192 4.31 6.18 3.10
C VAL A 192 4.97 4.85 3.47
N ARG A 193 4.17 3.82 3.63
CA ARG A 193 4.64 2.44 3.84
C ARG A 193 4.23 1.55 2.68
N SER A 194 4.94 0.43 2.50
CA SER A 194 4.43 -0.63 1.64
C SER A 194 3.40 -1.47 2.41
N PHE A 195 2.19 -1.51 1.90
CA PHE A 195 1.12 -2.37 2.42
C PHE A 195 0.57 -3.24 1.30
N ARG A 196 0.72 -4.56 1.44
CA ARG A 196 0.35 -5.53 0.38
C ARG A 196 0.98 -5.21 -0.98
N GLY A 197 2.26 -4.77 -0.97
CA GLY A 197 3.00 -4.45 -2.20
C GLY A 197 2.72 -3.07 -2.79
N ARG A 198 1.83 -2.24 -2.18
CA ARG A 198 1.47 -0.90 -2.66
C ARG A 198 1.87 0.18 -1.68
N PRO A 199 2.17 1.40 -2.16
CA PRO A 199 2.29 2.57 -1.29
C PRO A 199 0.97 2.84 -0.57
N GLN A 200 1.02 3.02 0.74
CA GLN A 200 -0.10 3.46 1.57
C GLN A 200 0.37 4.60 2.46
N LEU A 201 -0.36 5.72 2.43
CA LEU A 201 -0.12 6.85 3.30
C LEU A 201 -0.65 6.55 4.70
N VAL A 202 0.17 6.73 5.71
CA VAL A 202 -0.25 6.63 7.11
C VAL A 202 -0.30 8.01 7.71
N LEU A 203 -1.48 8.40 8.17
CA LEU A 203 -1.70 9.65 8.89
C LEU A 203 -1.66 9.35 10.38
N ASP A 204 -0.58 9.72 11.03
CA ASP A 204 -0.46 9.62 12.48
C ASP A 204 -0.89 10.94 13.16
N GLU A 205 -0.87 10.98 14.47
CA GLU A 205 -1.32 12.11 15.29
C GLU A 205 -0.55 13.42 15.05
N ARG A 206 0.62 13.35 14.39
CA ARG A 206 1.49 14.50 14.11
C ARG A 206 1.13 15.18 12.78
N VAL A 207 0.28 14.55 11.98
CA VAL A 207 -0.13 15.12 10.69
C VAL A 207 -0.94 16.37 10.91
N THR A 208 -0.54 17.45 10.26
CA THR A 208 -1.35 18.66 10.18
C THR A 208 -2.28 18.57 8.98
N VAL A 209 -3.58 18.69 9.22
CA VAL A 209 -4.63 18.67 8.20
C VAL A 209 -5.24 20.07 8.09
N THR A 210 -5.11 20.71 6.93
CA THR A 210 -5.74 21.98 6.62
C THR A 210 -6.72 21.81 5.47
N ARG A 211 -7.96 22.31 5.60
CA ARG A 211 -8.94 22.33 4.50
C ARG A 211 -8.56 23.46 3.54
N ILE A 212 -8.54 23.16 2.24
CA ILE A 212 -8.16 24.07 1.17
C ILE A 212 -9.27 24.21 0.13
N SER A 213 -9.17 25.14 -0.81
CA SER A 213 -10.21 25.37 -1.85
C SER A 213 -10.42 24.20 -2.80
N GLY A 214 -9.42 23.36 -2.99
CA GLY A 214 -9.49 22.18 -3.87
C GLY A 214 -9.46 22.51 -5.36
N GLU A 215 -9.08 23.73 -5.73
CA GLU A 215 -8.86 24.10 -7.13
C GLU A 215 -7.76 23.22 -7.76
N GLY A 216 -8.02 22.67 -8.93
CA GLY A 216 -7.09 21.76 -9.62
C GLY A 216 -7.08 20.31 -9.11
N LEU A 217 -7.82 19.99 -8.04
CA LEU A 217 -7.96 18.62 -7.56
C LEU A 217 -9.16 17.92 -8.23
N PRO A 218 -9.04 16.61 -8.54
CA PRO A 218 -10.12 15.87 -9.20
C PRO A 218 -11.36 15.75 -8.31
N GLU A 219 -12.52 15.75 -8.91
CA GLU A 219 -13.76 15.46 -8.18
C GLU A 219 -13.87 13.96 -7.89
N PRO A 220 -14.35 13.54 -6.70
CA PRO A 220 -14.49 12.14 -6.34
C PRO A 220 -15.27 11.33 -7.37
N ALA A 221 -16.34 11.89 -7.90
CA ALA A 221 -17.19 11.24 -8.91
C ALA A 221 -16.43 10.96 -10.21
N ALA A 222 -15.46 11.79 -10.59
CA ALA A 222 -14.65 11.58 -11.78
C ALA A 222 -13.73 10.38 -11.62
N LEU A 223 -13.16 10.18 -10.43
CA LEU A 223 -12.29 9.04 -10.12
C LEU A 223 -13.09 7.75 -9.95
N LEU A 224 -14.21 7.81 -9.25
CA LEU A 224 -15.10 6.66 -9.02
C LEU A 224 -15.83 6.20 -10.28
N ARG A 225 -15.99 7.09 -11.27
CA ARG A 225 -16.64 6.80 -12.57
C ARG A 225 -15.65 6.82 -13.74
N ALA A 226 -14.36 6.76 -13.47
CA ALA A 226 -13.37 6.74 -14.53
C ALA A 226 -13.70 5.66 -15.57
N ALA A 227 -13.56 6.00 -16.85
CA ALA A 227 -13.74 5.04 -17.94
C ALA A 227 -12.76 3.86 -17.77
N PRO A 228 -13.18 2.65 -18.17
CA PRO A 228 -12.28 1.50 -18.15
C PRO A 228 -11.02 1.78 -18.96
N ARG A 229 -9.89 1.39 -18.42
CA ARG A 229 -8.57 1.51 -19.03
C ARG A 229 -8.16 0.15 -19.61
N PRO A 230 -7.36 0.13 -20.70
CA PRO A 230 -6.77 -1.12 -21.18
C PRO A 230 -6.01 -1.85 -20.08
N ILE A 231 -6.23 -3.14 -19.97
CA ILE A 231 -5.58 -3.99 -18.95
C ILE A 231 -4.06 -3.96 -19.10
N ALA A 232 -3.52 -4.00 -20.32
CA ALA A 232 -2.08 -3.87 -20.55
C ALA A 232 -1.49 -2.61 -19.92
N LYS A 233 -2.20 -1.48 -19.98
CA LYS A 233 -1.74 -0.23 -19.36
C LYS A 233 -1.73 -0.29 -17.84
N VAL A 234 -2.70 -0.98 -17.24
CA VAL A 234 -2.76 -1.22 -15.79
C VAL A 234 -1.63 -2.15 -15.37
N GLU A 235 -1.29 -3.14 -16.17
CA GLU A 235 -0.16 -4.05 -15.93
C GLU A 235 1.20 -3.35 -16.04
N ASP A 236 1.38 -2.50 -17.03
CA ASP A 236 2.60 -1.70 -17.22
C ASP A 236 2.85 -0.75 -16.04
N GLU A 237 1.80 -0.15 -15.51
CA GLU A 237 1.88 0.74 -14.34
C GLU A 237 2.01 -0.01 -13.00
N GLY A 238 1.92 -1.35 -13.01
CA GLY A 238 2.04 -2.17 -11.80
C GLY A 238 0.80 -2.17 -10.91
N GLY A 239 -0.37 -1.83 -11.46
CA GLY A 239 -1.62 -1.70 -10.70
C GLY A 239 -1.95 -0.26 -10.33
N GLY A 240 -2.61 -0.06 -9.18
CA GLY A 240 -2.99 1.27 -8.67
C GLY A 240 -4.07 1.21 -7.60
N ALA A 241 -4.29 2.33 -6.91
CA ALA A 241 -5.28 2.42 -5.83
C ALA A 241 -6.71 2.67 -6.33
N ALA A 242 -6.87 3.17 -7.56
CA ALA A 242 -8.16 3.39 -8.21
C ALA A 242 -8.08 2.97 -9.67
N ILE A 243 -8.39 1.70 -9.92
CA ILE A 243 -8.39 1.09 -11.25
C ILE A 243 -9.84 0.91 -11.70
N SER A 244 -10.08 1.16 -12.98
CA SER A 244 -11.29 0.74 -13.67
C SER A 244 -10.86 -0.04 -14.92
N VAL A 245 -11.29 -1.30 -15.02
CA VAL A 245 -11.07 -2.16 -16.18
C VAL A 245 -12.39 -2.82 -16.59
N GLU A 246 -12.47 -3.19 -17.85
CA GLU A 246 -13.59 -3.93 -18.39
C GLU A 246 -13.08 -5.04 -19.31
N GLY A 247 -13.65 -6.23 -19.20
CA GLY A 247 -13.21 -7.37 -19.99
C GLY A 247 -14.18 -8.54 -19.91
N ILE A 248 -13.81 -9.64 -20.54
CA ILE A 248 -14.57 -10.89 -20.55
C ILE A 248 -13.94 -11.85 -19.55
N VAL A 249 -14.78 -12.58 -18.82
CA VAL A 249 -14.32 -13.67 -17.95
C VAL A 249 -13.86 -14.85 -18.81
N VAL A 250 -12.56 -15.10 -18.79
CA VAL A 250 -11.93 -16.17 -19.57
C VAL A 250 -11.56 -17.40 -18.71
N GLY A 251 -11.64 -17.28 -17.39
CA GLY A 251 -11.34 -18.37 -16.50
C GLY A 251 -11.52 -18.04 -15.02
N LEU A 252 -11.38 -19.07 -14.20
CA LEU A 252 -11.30 -18.95 -12.75
C LEU A 252 -9.98 -19.57 -12.27
N MET A 253 -9.35 -18.95 -11.31
CA MET A 253 -8.16 -19.51 -10.64
C MET A 253 -8.52 -20.17 -9.33
N PRO A 254 -7.92 -21.33 -8.99
CA PRO A 254 -8.11 -21.94 -7.67
C PRO A 254 -7.43 -21.11 -6.55
N PRO A 255 -7.95 -21.16 -5.31
CA PRO A 255 -9.25 -21.73 -4.96
C PRO A 255 -10.38 -20.73 -5.27
N SER A 256 -11.42 -21.20 -5.96
CA SER A 256 -12.68 -20.51 -6.22
C SER A 256 -13.86 -21.38 -5.76
N GLY A 257 -15.03 -20.79 -5.53
CA GLY A 257 -16.18 -21.47 -4.95
C GLY A 257 -16.18 -21.44 -3.42
N LEU A 258 -16.43 -22.58 -2.79
CA LEU A 258 -16.43 -22.71 -1.33
C LEU A 258 -14.99 -22.77 -0.81
N VAL A 259 -14.65 -21.82 0.05
CA VAL A 259 -13.36 -21.75 0.73
C VAL A 259 -13.56 -21.72 2.24
N TYR A 260 -12.51 -22.01 3.00
CA TYR A 260 -12.55 -21.91 4.46
C TYR A 260 -11.61 -20.80 4.92
N ARG A 261 -12.07 -19.99 5.88
CA ARG A 261 -11.31 -18.87 6.45
C ARG A 261 -10.91 -19.14 7.89
N CYS A 262 -9.70 -18.77 8.23
CA CYS A 262 -9.25 -18.79 9.60
C CYS A 262 -10.07 -17.78 10.44
N PRO A 263 -10.64 -18.20 11.58
CA PRO A 263 -11.46 -17.30 12.42
C PRO A 263 -10.67 -16.12 12.98
N THR A 264 -9.35 -16.27 13.13
CA THR A 264 -8.48 -15.24 13.73
C THR A 264 -7.95 -14.22 12.70
N CYS A 265 -7.46 -14.67 11.52
CA CYS A 265 -6.82 -13.78 10.55
C CYS A 265 -7.53 -13.71 9.19
N HIS A 266 -8.65 -14.41 9.02
CA HIS A 266 -9.47 -14.47 7.79
C HIS A 266 -8.72 -14.94 6.53
N ARG A 267 -7.50 -15.46 6.66
CA ARG A 267 -6.78 -16.09 5.55
C ARG A 267 -7.40 -17.42 5.19
N THR A 268 -7.25 -17.81 3.93
CA THR A 268 -7.72 -19.14 3.46
C THR A 268 -7.00 -20.25 4.23
N VAL A 269 -7.78 -21.19 4.72
CA VAL A 269 -7.34 -22.41 5.39
C VAL A 269 -7.34 -23.53 4.35
N THR A 270 -6.22 -24.23 4.22
CA THR A 270 -6.08 -25.36 3.30
C THR A 270 -5.86 -26.63 4.13
N ALA A 271 -6.67 -27.66 3.89
CA ALA A 271 -6.61 -28.92 4.63
C ALA A 271 -6.62 -28.75 6.18
N GLY A 272 -7.42 -27.80 6.68
CA GLY A 272 -7.51 -27.52 8.13
C GLY A 272 -6.33 -26.73 8.71
N ILE A 273 -5.40 -26.24 7.87
CA ILE A 273 -4.19 -25.53 8.32
C ILE A 273 -4.21 -24.09 7.87
N CYS A 274 -4.10 -23.17 8.83
CA CYS A 274 -3.79 -21.77 8.58
C CYS A 274 -2.26 -21.55 8.63
N LYS A 275 -1.69 -20.87 7.64
CA LYS A 275 -0.23 -20.61 7.57
C LYS A 275 0.33 -19.84 8.78
N LEU A 276 -0.52 -19.06 9.49
CA LEU A 276 -0.10 -18.27 10.66
C LEU A 276 -0.49 -18.92 12.00
N HIS A 277 -1.63 -19.64 12.05
CA HIS A 277 -2.22 -20.11 13.30
C HIS A 277 -2.20 -21.64 13.41
N GLY A 278 -1.58 -22.34 12.45
CA GLY A 278 -1.53 -23.81 12.46
C GLY A 278 -2.89 -24.47 12.21
N SER A 279 -3.15 -25.56 12.92
CA SER A 279 -4.44 -26.29 12.80
C SER A 279 -5.59 -25.47 13.36
N VAL A 280 -6.60 -25.19 12.53
CA VAL A 280 -7.78 -24.40 12.90
C VAL A 280 -9.02 -24.97 12.20
N GLU A 281 -10.18 -24.88 12.87
CA GLU A 281 -11.46 -25.10 12.23
C GLU A 281 -11.81 -23.87 11.38
N GLY A 282 -11.76 -24.03 10.05
CA GLY A 282 -12.05 -22.95 9.12
C GLY A 282 -13.53 -22.62 9.04
N GLN A 283 -13.86 -21.35 8.98
CA GLN A 283 -15.22 -20.87 8.74
C GLN A 283 -15.51 -20.88 7.23
N PRO A 284 -16.64 -21.45 6.77
CA PRO A 284 -16.99 -21.51 5.36
C PRO A 284 -17.26 -20.11 4.80
N ASP A 285 -16.78 -19.86 3.60
CA ASP A 285 -16.89 -18.59 2.88
C ASP A 285 -16.96 -18.83 1.38
N LEU A 286 -17.43 -17.85 0.60
CA LEU A 286 -17.41 -17.89 -0.85
C LEU A 286 -16.37 -16.92 -1.42
N ARG A 287 -15.74 -17.32 -2.50
CA ARG A 287 -14.75 -16.53 -3.23
C ARG A 287 -14.72 -16.93 -4.69
N ALA A 288 -14.57 -15.95 -5.57
CA ALA A 288 -14.21 -16.19 -6.97
C ALA A 288 -12.91 -15.44 -7.31
N ARG A 289 -11.94 -16.15 -7.87
CA ARG A 289 -10.73 -15.59 -8.47
C ARG A 289 -10.91 -15.56 -9.97
N ILE A 290 -11.46 -14.48 -10.47
CA ILE A 290 -11.90 -14.31 -11.85
C ILE A 290 -10.72 -13.84 -12.69
N VAL A 291 -10.45 -14.50 -13.81
CA VAL A 291 -9.51 -14.01 -14.82
C VAL A 291 -10.32 -13.20 -15.84
N LEU A 292 -10.01 -11.90 -15.91
CA LEU A 292 -10.66 -10.94 -16.79
C LEU A 292 -9.70 -10.52 -17.89
N ASP A 293 -10.12 -10.61 -19.15
CA ASP A 293 -9.33 -10.30 -20.34
C ASP A 293 -10.09 -9.30 -21.24
N ASP A 294 -9.40 -8.27 -21.73
CA ASP A 294 -9.95 -7.25 -22.64
C ASP A 294 -9.35 -7.29 -24.05
N GLY A 295 -8.53 -8.32 -24.34
CA GLY A 295 -7.80 -8.46 -25.60
C GLY A 295 -6.46 -7.73 -25.62
N THR A 296 -6.14 -6.90 -24.60
CA THR A 296 -4.83 -6.25 -24.45
C THR A 296 -3.97 -6.92 -23.38
N GLY A 297 -4.60 -7.58 -22.42
CA GLY A 297 -3.97 -8.28 -21.30
C GLY A 297 -5.02 -8.94 -20.41
N ALA A 298 -4.56 -9.58 -19.33
CA ALA A 298 -5.43 -10.28 -18.39
C ALA A 298 -5.08 -9.94 -16.94
N VAL A 299 -6.10 -9.75 -16.11
CA VAL A 299 -5.96 -9.50 -14.66
C VAL A 299 -6.74 -10.51 -13.85
N THR A 300 -6.29 -10.76 -12.61
CA THR A 300 -7.06 -11.55 -11.65
C THR A 300 -7.90 -10.64 -10.78
N VAL A 301 -9.20 -10.90 -10.67
CA VAL A 301 -10.13 -10.19 -9.78
C VAL A 301 -10.48 -11.10 -8.61
N ASN A 302 -10.21 -10.66 -7.39
CA ASN A 302 -10.53 -11.41 -6.17
C ASN A 302 -11.91 -11.01 -5.63
N ALA A 303 -12.98 -11.55 -6.19
CA ALA A 303 -14.33 -11.32 -5.69
C ALA A 303 -14.55 -11.99 -4.32
N GLY A 304 -15.02 -11.21 -3.36
CA GLY A 304 -15.42 -11.69 -2.03
C GLY A 304 -16.80 -12.35 -2.04
N ARG A 305 -17.29 -12.76 -0.84
CA ARG A 305 -18.57 -13.45 -0.71
C ARG A 305 -19.72 -12.72 -1.40
N GLY A 306 -19.94 -11.46 -1.06
CA GLY A 306 -21.07 -10.70 -1.58
C GLY A 306 -21.08 -10.59 -3.11
N ASP A 307 -19.92 -10.32 -3.71
CA ASP A 307 -19.79 -10.30 -5.16
C ASP A 307 -19.94 -11.67 -5.79
N THR A 308 -19.38 -12.71 -5.16
CA THR A 308 -19.49 -14.08 -5.65
C THR A 308 -20.95 -14.55 -5.62
N GLU A 309 -21.68 -14.31 -4.53
CA GLU A 309 -23.11 -14.63 -4.40
C GLU A 309 -23.94 -13.89 -5.46
N ARG A 310 -23.69 -12.61 -5.64
CA ARG A 310 -24.40 -11.78 -6.63
C ARG A 310 -24.13 -12.22 -8.07
N LEU A 311 -22.88 -12.54 -8.39
CA LEU A 311 -22.48 -12.99 -9.72
C LEU A 311 -22.94 -14.42 -10.02
N TRP A 312 -22.90 -15.30 -9.04
CA TRP A 312 -23.30 -16.70 -9.20
C TRP A 312 -24.82 -16.91 -9.11
N GLY A 313 -25.48 -16.04 -8.34
CA GLY A 313 -26.91 -16.21 -8.04
C GLY A 313 -27.20 -17.26 -6.97
N LEU A 314 -26.19 -17.72 -6.22
CA LEU A 314 -26.30 -18.68 -5.13
C LEU A 314 -25.69 -18.11 -3.86
N THR A 315 -26.39 -18.25 -2.74
CA THR A 315 -25.87 -17.89 -1.43
C THR A 315 -24.92 -18.97 -0.88
N LEU A 316 -24.14 -18.63 0.13
CA LEU A 316 -23.32 -19.63 0.85
C LEU A 316 -24.18 -20.77 1.42
N ALA A 317 -25.42 -20.48 1.84
CA ALA A 317 -26.34 -21.48 2.35
C ALA A 317 -26.74 -22.47 1.25
N ASP A 318 -27.04 -21.99 0.04
CA ASP A 318 -27.40 -22.82 -1.12
C ASP A 318 -26.22 -23.72 -1.54
N VAL A 319 -25.02 -23.16 -1.59
CA VAL A 319 -23.81 -23.90 -1.94
C VAL A 319 -23.53 -25.01 -0.92
N ARG A 320 -23.70 -24.73 0.37
CA ARG A 320 -23.55 -25.74 1.42
C ARG A 320 -24.65 -26.82 1.38
N ALA A 321 -25.87 -26.48 0.98
CA ALA A 321 -26.95 -27.43 0.79
C ALA A 321 -26.63 -28.40 -0.37
N ARG A 322 -26.21 -27.87 -1.52
CA ARG A 322 -25.78 -28.68 -2.67
C ARG A 322 -24.61 -29.60 -2.34
N LEU A 323 -23.63 -29.15 -1.58
CA LEU A 323 -22.49 -29.98 -1.17
C LEU A 323 -22.90 -31.14 -0.24
N ARG A 324 -23.99 -31.01 0.53
CA ARG A 324 -24.52 -32.12 1.34
C ARG A 324 -25.21 -33.19 0.48
N GLU A 325 -25.84 -32.76 -0.61
CA GLU A 325 -26.50 -33.68 -1.55
C GLU A 325 -25.47 -34.35 -2.47
N GLN A 326 -24.44 -33.59 -2.86
CA GLN A 326 -23.38 -34.04 -3.76
C GLN A 326 -22.02 -33.63 -3.19
N PRO A 327 -21.37 -34.47 -2.38
CA PRO A 327 -20.16 -34.10 -1.63
C PRO A 327 -18.89 -34.12 -2.50
N ASP A 328 -18.96 -33.44 -3.64
CA ASP A 328 -17.83 -33.22 -4.55
C ASP A 328 -17.63 -31.72 -4.78
N PRO A 329 -16.57 -31.10 -4.22
CA PRO A 329 -16.29 -29.69 -4.41
C PRO A 329 -16.02 -29.28 -5.87
N SER A 330 -15.57 -30.22 -6.72
CA SER A 330 -15.25 -29.92 -8.12
C SER A 330 -16.50 -29.53 -8.92
N VAL A 331 -17.63 -30.13 -8.61
CA VAL A 331 -18.94 -29.82 -9.22
C VAL A 331 -19.35 -28.38 -8.94
N LEU A 332 -19.02 -27.87 -7.75
CA LEU A 332 -19.30 -26.47 -7.39
C LEU A 332 -18.37 -25.48 -8.11
N GLU A 333 -17.12 -25.86 -8.28
CA GLU A 333 -16.16 -25.04 -9.04
C GLU A 333 -16.54 -24.98 -10.53
N GLU A 334 -16.93 -26.09 -11.12
CA GLU A 334 -17.44 -26.17 -12.49
C GLU A 334 -18.72 -25.35 -12.68
N ALA A 335 -19.69 -25.48 -11.78
CA ALA A 335 -20.93 -24.71 -11.82
C ALA A 335 -20.70 -23.20 -11.66
N LEU A 336 -19.74 -22.79 -10.84
CA LEU A 336 -19.33 -21.39 -10.73
C LEU A 336 -18.66 -20.90 -12.03
N ALA A 337 -17.78 -21.71 -12.59
CA ALA A 337 -17.11 -21.39 -13.84
C ALA A 337 -18.12 -21.26 -14.98
N GLU A 338 -19.04 -22.20 -15.14
CA GLU A 338 -20.11 -22.14 -16.13
C GLU A 338 -20.99 -20.89 -15.98
N ALA A 339 -21.28 -20.51 -14.74
CA ALA A 339 -22.06 -19.31 -14.46
C ALA A 339 -21.34 -18.01 -14.82
N LEU A 340 -20.01 -17.96 -14.80
CA LEU A 340 -19.23 -16.72 -14.97
C LEU A 340 -18.53 -16.62 -16.32
N LEU A 341 -18.11 -17.71 -16.93
CA LEU A 341 -17.37 -17.71 -18.20
C LEU A 341 -18.15 -16.99 -19.30
N GLY A 342 -17.46 -16.17 -20.08
CA GLY A 342 -18.02 -15.39 -21.16
C GLY A 342 -18.78 -14.14 -20.75
N ARG A 343 -19.02 -13.90 -19.44
CA ARG A 343 -19.63 -12.66 -18.99
C ARG A 343 -18.67 -11.50 -19.15
N ARG A 344 -19.18 -10.35 -19.57
CA ARG A 344 -18.47 -9.08 -19.58
C ARG A 344 -18.65 -8.39 -18.26
N LEU A 345 -17.56 -8.06 -17.60
CA LEU A 345 -17.57 -7.39 -16.30
C LEU A 345 -16.79 -6.08 -16.38
N ARG A 346 -17.31 -5.07 -15.70
CA ARG A 346 -16.57 -3.85 -15.35
C ARG A 346 -16.19 -3.93 -13.89
N VAL A 347 -14.89 -3.78 -13.60
CA VAL A 347 -14.34 -3.91 -12.26
C VAL A 347 -13.65 -2.62 -11.87
N ARG A 348 -14.04 -2.08 -10.72
CA ARG A 348 -13.37 -0.95 -10.07
C ARG A 348 -12.78 -1.41 -8.76
N GLY A 349 -11.58 -0.97 -8.45
CA GLY A 349 -10.91 -1.36 -7.22
C GLY A 349 -9.44 -1.02 -7.21
N ALA A 350 -8.73 -1.67 -6.32
CA ALA A 350 -7.31 -1.49 -6.13
C ALA A 350 -6.54 -2.72 -6.65
N GLY A 351 -5.54 -2.49 -7.50
CA GLY A 351 -4.72 -3.53 -8.12
C GLY A 351 -3.29 -3.55 -7.61
N THR A 352 -2.75 -4.74 -7.43
CA THR A 352 -1.35 -4.98 -7.03
C THR A 352 -0.72 -5.94 -8.01
N LYS A 353 0.49 -5.64 -8.47
CA LYS A 353 1.27 -6.53 -9.35
C LYS A 353 2.20 -7.40 -8.52
N ASP A 354 2.23 -8.68 -8.84
CA ASP A 354 3.21 -9.65 -8.36
C ASP A 354 3.84 -10.39 -9.56
N GLU A 355 4.52 -11.49 -9.33
CA GLU A 355 5.15 -12.32 -10.37
C GLU A 355 4.13 -12.98 -11.33
N PHE A 356 2.84 -13.04 -10.94
CA PHE A 356 1.77 -13.63 -11.73
C PHE A 356 0.89 -12.60 -12.45
N GLY A 357 1.23 -11.30 -12.36
CA GLY A 357 0.48 -10.22 -12.97
C GLY A 357 -0.29 -9.36 -11.97
N VAL A 358 -1.24 -8.56 -12.46
CA VAL A 358 -2.04 -7.67 -11.60
C VAL A 358 -3.23 -8.41 -11.02
N THR A 359 -3.35 -8.34 -9.68
CA THR A 359 -4.53 -8.81 -8.96
C THR A 359 -5.32 -7.61 -8.44
N ILE A 360 -6.61 -7.53 -8.79
CA ILE A 360 -7.53 -6.47 -8.36
C ILE A 360 -8.35 -6.97 -7.16
N GLN A 361 -8.35 -6.17 -6.09
CA GLN A 361 -9.33 -6.27 -5.01
C GLN A 361 -10.47 -5.32 -5.37
N PRO A 362 -11.65 -5.84 -5.74
CA PRO A 362 -12.72 -5.00 -6.22
C PRO A 362 -13.38 -4.24 -5.07
N ASP A 363 -13.68 -2.96 -5.33
CA ASP A 363 -14.66 -2.17 -4.57
C ASP A 363 -16.05 -2.34 -5.19
N GLU A 364 -16.09 -2.56 -6.52
CA GLU A 364 -17.32 -2.73 -7.30
C GLU A 364 -17.08 -3.65 -8.49
N ILE A 365 -18.03 -4.54 -8.75
CA ILE A 365 -18.09 -5.37 -9.96
C ILE A 365 -19.49 -5.20 -10.57
N GLU A 366 -19.55 -4.76 -11.82
CA GLU A 366 -20.76 -4.63 -12.60
C GLU A 366 -20.76 -5.63 -13.74
N THR A 367 -21.90 -6.27 -14.02
CA THR A 367 -22.11 -7.00 -15.28
C THR A 367 -22.46 -6.01 -16.37
N VAL A 368 -21.75 -6.06 -17.49
CA VAL A 368 -21.98 -5.21 -18.65
C VAL A 368 -22.76 -6.00 -19.69
N GLU A 369 -23.97 -5.58 -19.98
CA GLU A 369 -24.74 -6.15 -21.09
C GLU A 369 -24.10 -5.74 -22.42
N ILE A 370 -23.98 -6.67 -23.34
CA ILE A 370 -23.48 -6.42 -24.69
C ILE A 370 -24.71 -6.17 -25.57
N ASP A 371 -24.84 -4.95 -26.03
CA ASP A 371 -25.76 -4.64 -27.12
C ASP A 371 -25.14 -5.14 -28.44
N LEU A 372 -25.56 -6.33 -28.86
CA LEU A 372 -25.03 -6.97 -30.06
C LEU A 372 -25.35 -6.21 -31.34
N ASP A 373 -26.47 -5.50 -31.37
CA ASP A 373 -26.87 -4.71 -32.53
C ASP A 373 -26.01 -3.45 -32.66
N ALA A 374 -25.76 -2.76 -31.56
CA ALA A 374 -24.83 -1.62 -31.52
C ALA A 374 -23.39 -2.04 -31.87
N LEU A 375 -22.92 -3.18 -31.35
CA LEU A 375 -21.59 -3.71 -31.63
C LEU A 375 -21.48 -4.13 -33.12
N ALA A 376 -22.49 -4.78 -33.68
CA ALA A 376 -22.50 -5.16 -35.08
C ALA A 376 -22.49 -3.93 -36.00
N ALA A 377 -23.23 -2.87 -35.66
CA ALA A 377 -23.22 -1.60 -36.38
C ALA A 377 -21.84 -0.91 -36.32
N GLU A 378 -21.19 -0.90 -35.15
CA GLU A 378 -19.85 -0.32 -34.98
C GLU A 378 -18.80 -1.09 -35.80
N LEU A 379 -18.82 -2.43 -35.73
CA LEU A 379 -17.90 -3.28 -36.50
C LEU A 379 -18.15 -3.14 -38.01
N GLY A 380 -19.39 -3.08 -38.43
CA GLY A 380 -19.77 -2.84 -39.83
C GLY A 380 -19.23 -1.50 -40.36
N ALA A 381 -19.34 -0.44 -39.53
CA ALA A 381 -18.79 0.86 -39.88
C ALA A 381 -17.26 0.85 -40.00
N ARG A 382 -16.55 0.14 -39.11
CA ARG A 382 -15.09 0.00 -39.16
C ARG A 382 -14.62 -0.82 -40.36
N LEU A 383 -15.33 -1.88 -40.72
CA LEU A 383 -15.02 -2.71 -41.88
C LEU A 383 -15.40 -2.00 -43.19
N GLY A 384 -16.45 -1.19 -43.22
CA GLY A 384 -16.87 -0.39 -44.38
C GLY A 384 -15.97 0.80 -44.72
N THR A 385 -15.16 1.28 -43.77
CA THR A 385 -14.20 2.39 -43.98
C THR A 385 -12.83 1.92 -44.44
N GLY A 386 -12.54 0.61 -44.48
CA GLY A 386 -11.28 0.03 -44.91
C GLY A 386 -11.14 -0.27 -46.42
N GLY A 387 -12.14 0.12 -47.23
CA GLY A 387 -12.16 -0.14 -48.66
C GLY A 387 -12.20 1.14 -49.48
N ARG A 388 -11.10 1.89 -49.59
CA ARG A 388 -10.76 2.77 -50.72
C ARG A 388 -9.25 2.87 -50.86
#